data_6cfd2679a46018fc796fa7ec8c4bdb04
#
_entry.id   6cfd2679a46018fc796fa7ec8c4bdb04
#
_cell.length_a   1.000
_cell.length_b   1.000
_cell.length_c   1.000
_cell.angle_alpha   90.00
_cell.angle_beta   90.00
_cell.angle_gamma   90.00
#
_symmetry.space_group_name_H-M   'P 1'
#
loop_
_entity.id
_entity.type
_entity.pdbx_description
1 polymer ?
#
loop_
_entity_poly.entity_id
_entity_poly.type
_entity_poly.pdbx_seq_one_letter_code
_entity_poly.pdbx_strand_id
1 'polypeptide(L)'
;MRDPEPADRGFPNPPSGASNALAAEPSAYLRQHAGNPVHWQPFGDAAFAAAAARDVPVFLSIGYAACHWCHVMAHESFEDRDAADYLNAHFVSIKVDREERPDVDAVYMTATQAISGEGGWPMSVFLLPDGRAFHAGTYYPPRPMPGRPSFRQVLEAVNEAWTERRGAVEANADTLARGIAASQPAAALHLDGPPGALDAALLAEAVTALSGAEDRAHGGFGGAPKFPPAAVLEFLIRHAAVPSDSMPPAAAPDTAGQDTGGLDSAGLETATAARDMAGRCLAAMSRSALFDQLDGGFARYSVTADWSVPHFEKMLYDNAQLLRVYVHWVRLGGTPEYPAAEAAGIAGLTADWLLARLGLAPATRPAPGPAPAPAAGPDTGVVALASSLDADTVVDGVHAEGASYLWTPGGLESLLGTADGAAVAALMNVRMPGSVSAHGSPLHPGREMSGGDAALWQRVRPQLAHARRNRPQPGRDEKVVAGWTGLAVAALADAGAVLARPELVAAAERIADYLERVHWRPAADGPGRLMRVSHEGVARGIGGLLGTTPCAPKGCSRSMRLPGTPAGTGWPRPFWTPPAGGSRPTAASGTLRGSPRRSRPPRAAATAWNRSTALPPAAPPRWPVPC
;
A
#
# COMPACT_ATOMS: atom_id res chain seq x y z
N MET A 1 14.61 54.82 -28.78
CA MET A 1 15.30 53.56 -29.09
C MET A 1 14.55 52.49 -28.29
N ARG A 2 13.82 51.63 -28.96
CA ARG A 2 13.18 50.46 -28.34
C ARG A 2 14.22 49.36 -28.41
N ASP A 3 14.47 48.71 -27.28
CA ASP A 3 15.32 47.50 -27.24
C ASP A 3 14.69 46.40 -28.12
N PRO A 4 15.49 45.61 -28.83
CA PRO A 4 14.98 44.54 -29.64
C PRO A 4 14.43 43.41 -28.76
N GLU A 5 13.20 42.96 -29.03
CA GLU A 5 12.61 41.75 -28.49
C GLU A 5 13.59 40.57 -28.68
N PRO A 6 13.71 39.68 -27.66
CA PRO A 6 14.53 38.50 -27.81
C PRO A 6 13.94 37.61 -28.90
N ALA A 7 14.77 37.27 -29.89
CA ALA A 7 14.40 36.38 -30.98
C ALA A 7 13.86 35.05 -30.43
N ASP A 8 12.62 34.75 -30.78
CA ASP A 8 12.00 33.45 -30.64
C ASP A 8 12.89 32.39 -31.32
N ARG A 9 13.68 31.69 -30.52
CA ARG A 9 14.41 30.52 -31.01
C ARG A 9 13.36 29.42 -31.15
N GLY A 10 12.75 29.36 -32.32
CA GLY A 10 11.79 28.32 -32.69
C GLY A 10 12.37 26.94 -32.39
N PHE A 11 11.91 26.35 -31.30
CA PHE A 11 12.17 24.96 -31.01
C PHE A 11 11.49 24.11 -32.10
N PRO A 12 12.13 23.02 -32.54
CA PRO A 12 11.51 22.15 -33.55
C PRO A 12 10.16 21.67 -32.99
N ASN A 13 9.10 21.93 -33.76
CA ASN A 13 7.79 21.35 -33.47
C ASN A 13 7.97 19.84 -33.21
N PRO A 14 7.26 19.28 -32.21
CA PRO A 14 7.28 17.84 -32.02
C PRO A 14 6.96 17.18 -33.37
N PRO A 15 7.62 16.03 -33.71
CA PRO A 15 7.36 15.37 -34.96
C PRO A 15 5.86 15.19 -35.12
N SER A 16 5.30 15.60 -36.26
CA SER A 16 3.88 15.47 -36.59
C SER A 16 3.51 13.98 -36.49
N GLY A 17 2.90 13.58 -35.34
CA GLY A 17 2.59 12.20 -35.02
C GLY A 17 2.82 11.80 -33.58
N ALA A 18 3.44 12.65 -32.73
CA ALA A 18 3.47 12.39 -31.30
C ALA A 18 2.04 12.51 -30.74
N SER A 19 1.51 11.41 -30.21
CA SER A 19 0.18 11.33 -29.63
C SER A 19 0.25 10.59 -28.30
N ASN A 20 -0.82 10.70 -27.52
CA ASN A 20 -0.97 9.92 -26.31
C ASN A 20 -0.97 8.40 -26.62
N ALA A 21 -0.05 7.66 -26.04
CA ALA A 21 0.16 6.23 -26.33
C ALA A 21 -0.55 5.28 -25.37
N LEU A 22 -1.34 5.80 -24.39
CA LEU A 22 -1.86 4.98 -23.29
C LEU A 22 -3.12 4.19 -23.61
N ALA A 23 -3.79 4.43 -24.74
CA ALA A 23 -5.06 3.77 -25.09
C ALA A 23 -4.94 2.24 -25.24
N ALA A 24 -3.77 1.73 -25.62
CA ALA A 24 -3.50 0.31 -25.80
C ALA A 24 -2.95 -0.39 -24.54
N GLU A 25 -2.69 0.37 -23.48
CA GLU A 25 -2.11 -0.17 -22.25
C GLU A 25 -3.14 -1.02 -21.48
N PRO A 26 -2.72 -2.13 -20.86
CA PRO A 26 -3.62 -2.99 -20.10
C PRO A 26 -4.06 -2.38 -18.77
N SER A 27 -3.25 -1.50 -18.17
CA SER A 27 -3.57 -0.83 -16.90
C SER A 27 -4.81 0.07 -17.03
N ALA A 28 -5.79 -0.10 -16.15
CA ALA A 28 -6.95 0.79 -16.05
C ALA A 28 -6.51 2.23 -15.76
N TYR A 29 -5.53 2.41 -14.87
CA TYR A 29 -4.97 3.72 -14.54
C TYR A 29 -4.36 4.42 -15.75
N LEU A 30 -3.58 3.71 -16.56
CA LEU A 30 -3.00 4.31 -17.77
C LEU A 30 -4.09 4.68 -18.78
N ARG A 31 -5.09 3.80 -18.99
CA ARG A 31 -6.22 4.09 -19.90
C ARG A 31 -7.11 5.26 -19.45
N GLN A 32 -7.23 5.51 -18.13
CA GLN A 32 -7.93 6.71 -17.62
C GLN A 32 -7.33 8.01 -18.18
N HIS A 33 -6.04 8.01 -18.50
CA HIS A 33 -5.33 9.15 -19.06
C HIS A 33 -5.21 9.14 -20.59
N ALA A 34 -5.77 8.14 -21.27
CA ALA A 34 -5.66 8.01 -22.73
C ALA A 34 -6.32 9.16 -23.50
N GLY A 35 -7.33 9.82 -22.90
CA GLY A 35 -8.02 10.99 -23.48
C GLY A 35 -7.38 12.34 -23.16
N ASN A 36 -6.35 12.41 -22.34
CA ASN A 36 -5.68 13.67 -22.01
C ASN A 36 -4.99 14.27 -23.23
N PRO A 37 -4.95 15.62 -23.36
CA PRO A 37 -4.19 16.30 -24.40
C PRO A 37 -2.66 16.16 -24.26
N VAL A 38 -2.16 15.73 -23.10
CA VAL A 38 -0.74 15.41 -22.88
C VAL A 38 -0.34 14.18 -23.68
N HIS A 39 0.81 14.23 -24.37
CA HIS A 39 1.36 13.12 -25.15
C HIS A 39 2.04 12.09 -24.24
N TRP A 40 1.24 11.45 -23.40
CA TRP A 40 1.71 10.44 -22.46
C TRP A 40 2.33 9.24 -23.16
N GLN A 41 3.48 8.79 -22.63
CA GLN A 41 4.16 7.56 -22.99
C GLN A 41 4.13 6.57 -21.82
N PRO A 42 4.08 5.25 -22.06
CA PRO A 42 4.35 4.27 -21.02
C PRO A 42 5.83 4.30 -20.63
N PHE A 43 6.14 3.84 -19.41
CA PHE A 43 7.52 3.77 -18.94
C PHE A 43 8.33 2.71 -19.71
N GLY A 44 9.38 3.13 -20.39
CA GLY A 44 10.23 2.24 -21.17
C GLY A 44 11.32 2.98 -21.94
N ASP A 45 12.27 2.22 -22.51
CA ASP A 45 13.45 2.74 -23.20
C ASP A 45 13.10 3.72 -24.34
N ALA A 46 11.97 3.49 -25.04
CA ALA A 46 11.53 4.35 -26.13
C ALA A 46 11.24 5.79 -25.70
N ALA A 47 10.62 5.97 -24.52
CA ALA A 47 10.33 7.29 -23.97
C ALA A 47 11.61 8.03 -23.55
N PHE A 48 12.55 7.35 -22.91
CA PHE A 48 13.85 7.92 -22.55
C PHE A 48 14.70 8.26 -23.79
N ALA A 49 14.70 7.40 -24.81
CA ALA A 49 15.36 7.67 -26.09
C ALA A 49 14.76 8.90 -26.80
N ALA A 50 13.42 9.08 -26.73
CA ALA A 50 12.77 10.26 -27.28
C ALA A 50 13.17 11.54 -26.53
N ALA A 51 13.31 11.49 -25.19
CA ALA A 51 13.80 12.61 -24.39
C ALA A 51 15.24 12.97 -24.73
N ALA A 52 16.11 11.99 -24.88
CA ALA A 52 17.50 12.19 -25.29
C ALA A 52 17.61 12.78 -26.69
N ALA A 53 16.83 12.28 -27.66
CA ALA A 53 16.83 12.77 -29.03
C ALA A 53 16.31 14.21 -29.17
N ARG A 54 15.38 14.64 -28.31
CA ARG A 54 14.83 16.00 -28.26
C ARG A 54 15.65 16.94 -27.37
N ASP A 55 16.59 16.42 -26.60
CA ASP A 55 17.32 17.15 -25.54
C ASP A 55 16.39 17.90 -24.56
N VAL A 56 15.36 17.20 -24.09
CA VAL A 56 14.38 17.74 -23.11
C VAL A 56 14.32 16.85 -21.86
N PRO A 57 13.95 17.41 -20.71
CA PRO A 57 13.75 16.62 -19.51
C PRO A 57 12.52 15.71 -19.61
N VAL A 58 12.52 14.66 -18.82
CA VAL A 58 11.35 13.78 -18.66
C VAL A 58 10.48 14.29 -17.50
N PHE A 59 9.17 14.40 -17.73
CA PHE A 59 8.17 14.52 -16.69
C PHE A 59 7.57 13.15 -16.41
N LEU A 60 7.85 12.57 -15.25
CA LEU A 60 7.37 11.28 -14.80
C LEU A 60 6.24 11.47 -13.79
N SER A 61 5.04 10.99 -14.12
CA SER A 61 3.88 10.99 -13.23
C SER A 61 3.53 9.56 -12.80
N ILE A 62 3.58 9.29 -11.49
CA ILE A 62 3.30 7.99 -10.91
C ILE A 62 2.05 8.06 -10.05
N GLY A 63 1.16 7.08 -10.18
CA GLY A 63 -0.08 6.97 -9.41
C GLY A 63 -0.70 5.59 -9.54
N TYR A 64 -1.99 5.47 -9.25
CA TYR A 64 -2.78 4.24 -9.36
C TYR A 64 -4.27 4.56 -9.52
N ALA A 65 -5.06 3.57 -9.95
CA ALA A 65 -6.43 3.79 -10.39
C ALA A 65 -7.38 4.31 -9.29
N ALA A 66 -7.23 3.84 -8.05
CA ALA A 66 -8.08 4.22 -6.92
C ALA A 66 -7.66 5.52 -6.20
N CYS A 67 -6.66 6.24 -6.72
CA CYS A 67 -6.04 7.40 -6.08
C CYS A 67 -6.83 8.68 -6.32
N HIS A 68 -7.56 9.17 -5.32
CA HIS A 68 -8.33 10.43 -5.39
C HIS A 68 -7.51 11.62 -5.91
N TRP A 69 -6.36 11.93 -5.28
CA TRP A 69 -5.53 13.07 -5.70
C TRP A 69 -4.92 12.93 -7.09
N CYS A 70 -4.82 11.68 -7.61
CA CYS A 70 -4.42 11.45 -8.99
C CYS A 70 -5.55 11.86 -9.96
N HIS A 71 -6.81 11.59 -9.60
CA HIS A 71 -7.98 12.05 -10.35
C HIS A 71 -8.09 13.57 -10.32
N VAL A 72 -7.93 14.18 -9.15
CA VAL A 72 -7.93 15.65 -9.00
C VAL A 72 -6.88 16.28 -9.92
N MET A 73 -5.62 15.81 -9.87
CA MET A 73 -4.56 16.37 -10.72
C MET A 73 -4.80 16.09 -12.22
N ALA A 74 -5.45 14.98 -12.57
CA ALA A 74 -5.83 14.70 -13.95
C ALA A 74 -6.78 15.76 -14.49
N HIS A 75 -7.86 16.03 -13.77
CA HIS A 75 -8.89 17.01 -14.20
C HIS A 75 -8.37 18.44 -14.15
N GLU A 76 -7.61 18.81 -13.13
CA GLU A 76 -7.16 20.18 -12.93
C GLU A 76 -5.95 20.57 -13.78
N SER A 77 -5.09 19.61 -14.15
CA SER A 77 -3.79 19.90 -14.77
C SER A 77 -3.56 19.15 -16.09
N PHE A 78 -3.94 17.85 -16.18
CA PHE A 78 -3.61 17.05 -17.36
C PHE A 78 -4.65 17.16 -18.48
N GLU A 79 -5.87 17.62 -18.17
CA GLU A 79 -6.93 17.94 -19.12
C GLU A 79 -6.86 19.40 -19.59
N ASP A 80 -6.11 20.25 -18.89
CA ASP A 80 -5.85 21.64 -19.28
C ASP A 80 -4.95 21.69 -20.52
N ARG A 81 -5.44 22.35 -21.59
CA ARG A 81 -4.73 22.42 -22.88
C ARG A 81 -3.46 23.24 -22.82
N ASP A 82 -3.45 24.32 -22.06
CA ASP A 82 -2.28 25.20 -21.96
C ASP A 82 -1.13 24.50 -21.22
N ALA A 83 -1.46 23.74 -20.15
CA ALA A 83 -0.49 22.90 -19.45
C ALA A 83 0.01 21.75 -20.33
N ALA A 84 -0.89 21.09 -21.07
CA ALA A 84 -0.56 20.00 -21.97
C ALA A 84 0.33 20.47 -23.15
N ASP A 85 0.01 21.60 -23.77
CA ASP A 85 0.81 22.15 -24.88
C ASP A 85 2.24 22.49 -24.40
N TYR A 86 2.36 23.02 -23.19
CA TYR A 86 3.67 23.28 -22.61
C TYR A 86 4.45 21.99 -22.30
N LEU A 87 3.80 21.00 -21.71
CA LEU A 87 4.42 19.68 -21.47
C LEU A 87 4.88 19.05 -22.77
N ASN A 88 4.03 19.04 -23.80
CA ASN A 88 4.34 18.44 -25.10
C ASN A 88 5.51 19.13 -25.81
N ALA A 89 5.63 20.44 -25.66
CA ALA A 89 6.73 21.22 -26.24
C ALA A 89 8.07 21.00 -25.53
N HIS A 90 8.07 20.96 -24.19
CA HIS A 90 9.30 21.08 -23.39
C HIS A 90 9.70 19.81 -22.64
N PHE A 91 8.86 18.76 -22.65
CA PHE A 91 9.11 17.52 -21.91
C PHE A 91 8.79 16.29 -22.77
N VAL A 92 9.27 15.13 -22.33
CA VAL A 92 8.67 13.84 -22.63
C VAL A 92 7.92 13.41 -21.39
N SER A 93 6.59 13.24 -21.51
CA SER A 93 5.72 12.90 -20.39
C SER A 93 5.52 11.39 -20.29
N ILE A 94 5.90 10.79 -19.15
CA ILE A 94 5.77 9.35 -18.87
C ILE A 94 4.75 9.14 -17.75
N LYS A 95 3.84 8.18 -17.96
CA LYS A 95 2.86 7.76 -16.94
C LYS A 95 3.17 6.36 -16.43
N VAL A 96 3.08 6.17 -15.09
CA VAL A 96 3.40 4.90 -14.44
C VAL A 96 2.28 4.50 -13.49
N ASP A 97 1.80 3.26 -13.64
CA ASP A 97 0.99 2.59 -12.63
C ASP A 97 1.91 1.95 -11.58
N ARG A 98 1.91 2.50 -10.34
CA ARG A 98 2.75 2.01 -9.25
C ARG A 98 2.46 0.57 -8.84
N GLU A 99 1.24 0.12 -9.09
CA GLU A 99 0.82 -1.24 -8.72
C GLU A 99 1.39 -2.27 -9.68
N GLU A 100 1.57 -1.90 -10.95
CA GLU A 100 2.27 -2.70 -11.95
C GLU A 100 3.79 -2.59 -11.83
N ARG A 101 4.31 -1.36 -11.56
CA ARG A 101 5.73 -1.04 -11.51
C ARG A 101 6.17 -0.53 -10.13
N PRO A 102 6.05 -1.35 -9.06
CA PRO A 102 6.52 -0.97 -7.72
C PRO A 102 8.03 -0.79 -7.63
N ASP A 103 8.80 -1.37 -8.56
CA ASP A 103 10.23 -1.17 -8.72
C ASP A 103 10.55 0.29 -9.08
N VAL A 104 9.81 0.86 -10.03
CA VAL A 104 9.91 2.26 -10.44
C VAL A 104 9.40 3.17 -9.33
N ASP A 105 8.23 2.85 -8.77
CA ASP A 105 7.61 3.61 -7.67
C ASP A 105 8.56 3.75 -6.46
N ALA A 106 9.18 2.65 -6.01
CA ALA A 106 10.06 2.66 -4.84
C ALA A 106 11.30 3.55 -5.03
N VAL A 107 11.92 3.51 -6.22
CA VAL A 107 13.09 4.33 -6.52
C VAL A 107 12.74 5.81 -6.52
N TYR A 108 11.67 6.19 -7.21
CA TYR A 108 11.30 7.61 -7.32
C TYR A 108 10.58 8.13 -6.07
N MET A 109 9.94 7.27 -5.27
CA MET A 109 9.45 7.64 -3.94
C MET A 109 10.60 8.04 -3.02
N THR A 110 11.69 7.26 -3.02
CA THR A 110 12.90 7.60 -2.26
C THR A 110 13.50 8.94 -2.73
N ALA A 111 13.55 9.17 -4.05
CA ALA A 111 14.01 10.43 -4.61
C ALA A 111 13.10 11.60 -4.23
N THR A 112 11.78 11.41 -4.30
CA THR A 112 10.79 12.44 -3.94
C THR A 112 10.91 12.82 -2.47
N GLN A 113 11.00 11.85 -1.57
CA GLN A 113 11.20 12.11 -0.14
C GLN A 113 12.51 12.84 0.15
N ALA A 114 13.60 12.48 -0.55
CA ALA A 114 14.89 13.15 -0.39
C ALA A 114 14.89 14.61 -0.90
N ILE A 115 14.10 14.91 -1.93
CA ILE A 115 14.01 16.26 -2.53
C ILE A 115 13.01 17.14 -1.79
N SER A 116 11.78 16.67 -1.58
CA SER A 116 10.67 17.47 -1.06
C SER A 116 10.45 17.32 0.46
N GLY A 117 11.04 16.30 1.10
CA GLY A 117 10.77 15.94 2.48
C GLY A 117 9.43 15.19 2.67
N GLU A 118 8.63 15.06 1.62
CA GLU A 118 7.32 14.42 1.63
C GLU A 118 7.27 13.32 0.59
N GLY A 119 6.39 12.32 0.79
CA GLY A 119 6.09 11.27 -0.17
C GLY A 119 4.60 11.05 -0.30
N GLY A 120 4.15 10.60 -1.46
CA GLY A 120 2.73 10.36 -1.72
C GLY A 120 2.40 10.32 -3.20
N TRP A 121 1.16 10.06 -3.52
CA TRP A 121 0.63 10.07 -4.88
C TRP A 121 -0.49 11.11 -5.03
N PRO A 122 -0.60 11.73 -6.24
CA PRO A 122 0.26 11.56 -7.40
C PRO A 122 1.69 11.98 -7.11
N MET A 123 2.67 11.27 -7.68
CA MET A 123 4.07 11.63 -7.60
C MET A 123 4.49 12.24 -8.93
N SER A 124 5.08 13.44 -8.87
CA SER A 124 5.54 14.23 -10.01
C SER A 124 7.06 14.36 -9.95
N VAL A 125 7.77 13.70 -10.85
CA VAL A 125 9.24 13.66 -10.83
C VAL A 125 9.80 14.17 -12.16
N PHE A 126 10.85 14.98 -12.10
CA PHE A 126 11.55 15.49 -13.27
C PHE A 126 12.91 14.84 -13.37
N LEU A 127 13.17 14.22 -14.54
CA LEU A 127 14.33 13.38 -14.75
C LEU A 127 15.20 13.91 -15.90
N LEU A 128 16.50 13.61 -15.81
CA LEU A 128 17.37 13.61 -16.96
C LEU A 128 16.94 12.50 -17.95
N PRO A 129 17.31 12.57 -19.23
CA PRO A 129 17.03 11.51 -20.22
C PRO A 129 17.63 10.15 -19.88
N ASP A 130 18.53 10.05 -18.92
CA ASP A 130 19.10 8.81 -18.39
C ASP A 130 18.36 8.26 -17.15
N GLY A 131 17.29 8.92 -16.71
CA GLY A 131 16.43 8.48 -15.61
C GLY A 131 16.83 9.01 -14.22
N ARG A 132 17.92 9.77 -14.07
CA ARG A 132 18.27 10.39 -12.77
C ARG A 132 17.34 11.55 -12.44
N ALA A 133 16.75 11.53 -11.23
CA ALA A 133 15.88 12.61 -10.77
C ALA A 133 16.69 13.86 -10.35
N PHE A 134 16.15 15.05 -10.64
CA PHE A 134 16.73 16.32 -10.20
C PHE A 134 15.73 17.24 -9.53
N HIS A 135 14.42 17.04 -9.72
CA HIS A 135 13.34 17.71 -9.01
C HIS A 135 12.16 16.76 -8.82
N ALA A 136 11.42 16.92 -7.72
CA ALA A 136 10.24 16.11 -7.44
C ALA A 136 9.28 16.80 -6.47
N GLY A 137 8.03 16.37 -6.52
CA GLY A 137 6.97 16.70 -5.59
C GLY A 137 5.81 15.73 -5.72
N THR A 138 4.72 16.03 -5.05
CA THR A 138 3.49 15.23 -5.12
C THR A 138 2.46 15.96 -6.00
N TYR A 139 1.33 16.34 -5.45
CA TYR A 139 0.30 17.10 -6.13
C TYR A 139 0.70 18.58 -6.26
N TYR A 140 0.49 19.16 -7.44
CA TYR A 140 0.61 20.59 -7.72
C TYR A 140 -0.75 21.16 -8.15
N PRO A 141 -1.25 22.24 -7.50
CA PRO A 141 -2.53 22.85 -7.84
C PRO A 141 -2.50 23.54 -9.21
N PRO A 142 -3.66 23.76 -9.86
CA PRO A 142 -3.75 24.48 -11.15
C PRO A 142 -3.43 25.97 -11.03
N ARG A 143 -3.61 26.55 -9.83
CA ARG A 143 -3.30 27.96 -9.50
C ARG A 143 -2.41 28.05 -8.27
N PRO A 144 -1.54 29.07 -8.18
CA PRO A 144 -0.68 29.25 -7.00
C PRO A 144 -1.50 29.36 -5.71
N MET A 145 -1.07 28.64 -4.68
CA MET A 145 -1.62 28.69 -3.32
C MET A 145 -0.54 29.17 -2.35
N PRO A 146 -0.89 29.70 -1.16
CA PRO A 146 0.10 30.08 -0.15
C PRO A 146 1.07 28.93 0.15
N GLY A 147 2.36 29.11 -0.14
CA GLY A 147 3.41 28.10 0.06
C GLY A 147 3.45 26.97 -0.97
N ARG A 148 2.60 27.01 -2.01
CA ARG A 148 2.60 25.98 -3.08
C ARG A 148 2.53 26.65 -4.46
N PRO A 149 3.51 26.41 -5.35
CA PRO A 149 3.45 26.87 -6.73
C PRO A 149 2.37 26.11 -7.51
N SER A 150 1.85 26.73 -8.57
CA SER A 150 1.00 26.01 -9.51
C SER A 150 1.81 25.01 -10.35
N PHE A 151 1.13 24.02 -10.92
CA PHE A 151 1.76 23.06 -11.82
C PHE A 151 2.49 23.76 -12.97
N ARG A 152 1.85 24.77 -13.60
CA ARG A 152 2.46 25.56 -14.67
C ARG A 152 3.75 26.26 -14.23
N GLN A 153 3.77 26.89 -13.05
CA GLN A 153 4.97 27.54 -12.53
C GLN A 153 6.11 26.56 -12.28
N VAL A 154 5.81 25.33 -11.83
CA VAL A 154 6.82 24.28 -11.66
C VAL A 154 7.39 23.86 -13.02
N LEU A 155 6.55 23.66 -14.03
CA LEU A 155 7.00 23.31 -15.38
C LEU A 155 7.92 24.39 -15.97
N GLU A 156 7.56 25.66 -15.81
CA GLU A 156 8.37 26.81 -16.28
C GLU A 156 9.71 26.88 -15.56
N ALA A 157 9.73 26.76 -14.24
CA ALA A 157 10.96 26.80 -13.44
C ALA A 157 11.91 25.62 -13.75
N VAL A 158 11.36 24.44 -13.98
CA VAL A 158 12.14 23.26 -14.38
C VAL A 158 12.73 23.45 -15.77
N ASN A 159 11.96 23.94 -16.72
CA ASN A 159 12.44 24.20 -18.09
C ASN A 159 13.50 25.31 -18.11
N GLU A 160 13.32 26.40 -17.36
CA GLU A 160 14.35 27.44 -17.19
C GLU A 160 15.64 26.84 -16.61
N ALA A 161 15.55 26.04 -15.54
CA ALA A 161 16.72 25.39 -14.97
C ALA A 161 17.42 24.46 -15.97
N TRP A 162 16.66 23.75 -16.80
CA TRP A 162 17.17 22.88 -17.85
C TRP A 162 17.92 23.63 -18.95
N THR A 163 17.40 24.76 -19.38
CA THR A 163 17.97 25.56 -20.48
C THR A 163 19.11 26.47 -20.05
N GLU A 164 19.03 27.07 -18.85
CA GLU A 164 19.96 28.09 -18.40
C GLU A 164 21.00 27.59 -17.40
N ARG A 165 20.68 26.53 -16.63
CA ARG A 165 21.51 26.03 -15.52
C ARG A 165 21.78 24.54 -15.60
N ARG A 166 21.94 24.02 -16.83
CA ARG A 166 22.09 22.60 -17.14
C ARG A 166 23.11 21.88 -16.24
N GLY A 167 24.32 22.44 -16.10
CA GLY A 167 25.37 21.84 -15.29
C GLY A 167 25.00 21.71 -13.81
N ALA A 168 24.21 22.64 -13.25
CA ALA A 168 23.72 22.55 -11.88
C ALA A 168 22.65 21.45 -11.75
N VAL A 169 21.77 21.32 -12.74
CA VAL A 169 20.75 20.26 -12.80
C VAL A 169 21.42 18.88 -12.80
N GLU A 170 22.43 18.67 -13.64
CA GLU A 170 23.17 17.41 -13.73
C GLU A 170 23.94 17.09 -12.43
N ALA A 171 24.62 18.08 -11.85
CA ALA A 171 25.33 17.90 -10.58
C ALA A 171 24.40 17.55 -9.41
N ASN A 172 23.19 18.15 -9.36
CA ASN A 172 22.16 17.80 -8.38
C ASN A 172 21.67 16.36 -8.58
N ALA A 173 21.36 15.98 -9.80
CA ALA A 173 20.94 14.61 -10.12
C ALA A 173 21.98 13.58 -9.71
N ASP A 174 23.26 13.84 -9.97
CA ASP A 174 24.39 12.99 -9.55
C ASP A 174 24.48 12.84 -8.02
N THR A 175 24.34 13.96 -7.33
CA THR A 175 24.43 13.98 -5.87
C THR A 175 23.28 13.19 -5.24
N LEU A 176 22.08 13.39 -5.75
CA LEU A 176 20.89 12.66 -5.30
C LEU A 176 21.01 11.16 -5.58
N ALA A 177 21.40 10.78 -6.80
CA ALA A 177 21.55 9.38 -7.17
C ALA A 177 22.58 8.65 -6.28
N ARG A 178 23.71 9.30 -5.98
CA ARG A 178 24.71 8.77 -5.04
C ARG A 178 24.19 8.67 -3.62
N GLY A 179 23.44 9.67 -3.14
CA GLY A 179 22.81 9.66 -1.83
C GLY A 179 21.81 8.51 -1.67
N ILE A 180 20.93 8.31 -2.65
CA ILE A 180 19.96 7.22 -2.67
C ILE A 180 20.68 5.86 -2.69
N ALA A 181 21.69 5.68 -3.55
CA ALA A 181 22.45 4.44 -3.60
C ALA A 181 23.16 4.13 -2.26
N ALA A 182 23.68 5.13 -1.57
CA ALA A 182 24.33 4.98 -0.28
C ALA A 182 23.34 4.67 0.86
N SER A 183 22.08 5.13 0.76
CA SER A 183 21.04 4.92 1.78
C SER A 183 20.31 3.56 1.64
N GLN A 184 20.51 2.83 0.55
CA GLN A 184 19.86 1.53 0.38
C GLN A 184 20.43 0.48 1.34
N PRO A 185 19.56 -0.27 2.09
CA PRO A 185 20.00 -1.26 3.06
C PRO A 185 20.92 -2.36 2.49
N ALA A 186 20.80 -2.67 1.20
CA ALA A 186 21.67 -3.65 0.54
C ALA A 186 23.14 -3.23 0.51
N ALA A 187 23.45 -1.93 0.49
CA ALA A 187 24.82 -1.42 0.58
C ALA A 187 25.37 -1.46 2.03
N ALA A 188 24.48 -1.47 3.03
CA ALA A 188 24.83 -1.52 4.45
C ALA A 188 24.87 -2.94 5.03
N LEU A 189 24.27 -3.92 4.34
CA LEU A 189 24.24 -5.32 4.78
C LEU A 189 25.51 -6.11 4.40
N HIS A 190 26.69 -5.55 4.59
CA HIS A 190 27.88 -6.36 4.84
C HIS A 190 27.79 -6.86 6.29
N LEU A 191 27.01 -7.92 6.46
CA LEU A 191 27.01 -8.68 7.70
C LEU A 191 28.33 -9.44 7.76
N ASP A 192 29.35 -8.82 8.34
CA ASP A 192 30.59 -9.48 8.72
C ASP A 192 30.29 -10.39 9.93
N GLY A 193 29.88 -11.61 9.64
CA GLY A 193 29.59 -12.62 10.65
C GLY A 193 28.31 -13.43 10.36
N PRO A 194 28.09 -14.55 11.05
CA PRO A 194 26.83 -15.26 10.99
C PRO A 194 25.71 -14.33 11.50
N PRO A 195 24.54 -14.26 10.81
CA PRO A 195 23.43 -13.46 11.29
C PRO A 195 23.10 -13.86 12.72
N GLY A 196 23.07 -12.88 13.63
CA GLY A 196 22.63 -13.09 15.01
C GLY A 196 21.25 -13.73 15.02
N ALA A 197 21.03 -14.70 15.90
CA ALA A 197 19.71 -15.26 16.08
C ALA A 197 18.75 -14.16 16.58
N LEU A 198 17.54 -14.11 16.03
CA LEU A 198 16.46 -13.33 16.63
C LEU A 198 16.12 -13.98 17.97
N ASP A 199 16.55 -13.36 19.05
CA ASP A 199 16.29 -13.85 20.39
C ASP A 199 15.06 -13.19 21.04
N ALA A 200 14.63 -13.73 22.16
CA ALA A 200 13.48 -13.24 22.90
C ALA A 200 13.71 -11.81 23.43
N ALA A 201 14.95 -11.45 23.76
CA ALA A 201 15.27 -10.12 24.28
C ALA A 201 15.08 -9.03 23.23
N LEU A 202 15.53 -9.26 21.99
CA LEU A 202 15.32 -8.34 20.87
C LEU A 202 13.83 -8.15 20.57
N LEU A 203 13.03 -9.22 20.63
CA LEU A 203 11.58 -9.14 20.43
C LEU A 203 10.89 -8.36 21.57
N ALA A 204 11.31 -8.54 22.81
CA ALA A 204 10.80 -7.79 23.96
C ALA A 204 11.19 -6.30 23.90
N GLU A 205 12.41 -5.99 23.47
CA GLU A 205 12.85 -4.60 23.21
C GLU A 205 12.00 -3.93 22.14
N ALA A 206 11.69 -4.64 21.06
CA ALA A 206 10.79 -4.12 20.00
C ALA A 206 9.38 -3.82 20.54
N VAL A 207 8.81 -4.66 21.42
CA VAL A 207 7.52 -4.39 22.07
C VAL A 207 7.61 -3.14 22.95
N THR A 208 8.70 -3.00 23.72
CA THR A 208 8.91 -1.83 24.59
C THR A 208 9.01 -0.54 23.77
N ALA A 209 9.75 -0.56 22.65
CA ALA A 209 9.83 0.58 21.73
C ALA A 209 8.47 0.95 21.14
N LEU A 210 7.68 -0.04 20.72
CA LEU A 210 6.32 0.17 20.21
C LEU A 210 5.38 0.74 21.28
N SER A 211 5.50 0.30 22.54
CA SER A 211 4.71 0.86 23.66
C SER A 211 4.97 2.35 23.88
N GLY A 212 6.22 2.80 23.66
CA GLY A 212 6.58 4.22 23.70
C GLY A 212 6.06 5.05 22.52
N ALA A 213 5.71 4.41 21.39
CA ALA A 213 5.21 5.05 20.17
C ALA A 213 3.68 4.95 19.99
N GLU A 214 2.98 4.27 20.91
CA GLU A 214 1.53 4.06 20.85
C GLU A 214 0.75 5.37 21.05
N ASP A 215 -0.21 5.63 20.18
CA ASP A 215 -1.27 6.62 20.42
C ASP A 215 -2.35 6.01 21.32
N ARG A 216 -2.20 6.19 22.63
CA ARG A 216 -3.13 5.63 23.61
C ARG A 216 -4.50 6.33 23.62
N ALA A 217 -4.57 7.56 23.09
CA ALA A 217 -5.84 8.32 23.07
C ALA A 217 -6.79 7.78 21.99
N HIS A 218 -6.25 7.40 20.83
CA HIS A 218 -7.07 7.01 19.68
C HIS A 218 -6.78 5.58 19.20
N GLY A 219 -5.84 4.89 19.83
CA GLY A 219 -5.37 3.56 19.39
C GLY A 219 -4.49 3.62 18.14
N GLY A 220 -3.58 2.64 18.02
CA GLY A 220 -2.65 2.55 16.92
C GLY A 220 -1.39 3.40 17.13
N PHE A 221 -0.74 3.81 16.03
CA PHE A 221 0.58 4.44 16.06
C PHE A 221 0.61 5.67 15.15
N GLY A 222 1.41 6.68 15.52
CA GLY A 222 1.55 7.91 14.76
C GLY A 222 0.37 8.88 14.90
N GLY A 223 0.45 10.00 14.14
CA GLY A 223 -0.56 11.06 14.10
C GLY A 223 -1.47 10.96 12.88
N ALA A 224 -1.78 12.12 12.28
CA ALA A 224 -2.55 12.23 11.04
C ALA A 224 -1.62 12.53 9.85
N PRO A 225 -1.80 11.91 8.67
CA PRO A 225 -2.73 10.81 8.38
C PRO A 225 -2.31 9.50 9.07
N LYS A 226 -3.30 8.66 9.42
CA LYS A 226 -3.08 7.45 10.23
C LYS A 226 -3.41 6.19 9.44
N PHE A 227 -2.44 5.28 9.35
CA PHE A 227 -2.55 4.04 8.58
C PHE A 227 -2.77 2.82 9.49
N PRO A 228 -3.57 1.81 9.05
CA PRO A 228 -3.66 0.53 9.75
C PRO A 228 -2.29 -0.18 9.82
N PRO A 229 -1.76 -0.45 11.00
CA PRO A 229 -0.42 -1.02 11.15
C PRO A 229 -0.45 -2.57 11.13
N ALA A 230 -0.99 -3.19 10.06
CA ALA A 230 -1.26 -4.62 9.99
C ALA A 230 -0.02 -5.49 10.32
N ALA A 231 1.17 -5.12 9.83
CA ALA A 231 2.40 -5.86 10.11
C ALA A 231 2.82 -5.77 11.58
N VAL A 232 2.66 -4.59 12.21
CA VAL A 232 2.92 -4.39 13.65
C VAL A 232 1.95 -5.20 14.49
N LEU A 233 0.66 -5.16 14.13
CA LEU A 233 -0.38 -5.94 14.83
C LEU A 233 -0.12 -7.45 14.74
N GLU A 234 0.27 -7.94 13.57
CA GLU A 234 0.65 -9.35 13.40
C GLU A 234 1.85 -9.72 14.28
N PHE A 235 2.86 -8.84 14.40
CA PHE A 235 3.99 -9.02 15.30
C PHE A 235 3.53 -9.06 16.77
N LEU A 236 2.75 -8.09 17.22
CA LEU A 236 2.25 -8.00 18.59
C LEU A 236 1.42 -9.24 18.99
N ILE A 237 0.50 -9.68 18.11
CA ILE A 237 -0.33 -10.86 18.34
C ILE A 237 0.52 -12.14 18.43
N ARG A 238 1.55 -12.28 17.59
CA ARG A 238 2.46 -13.42 17.64
C ARG A 238 3.32 -13.42 18.90
N HIS A 239 3.81 -12.27 19.30
CA HIS A 239 4.58 -12.14 20.54
C HIS A 239 3.70 -12.48 21.76
N ALA A 240 2.46 -12.01 21.79
CA ALA A 240 1.50 -12.32 22.85
C ALA A 240 1.05 -13.80 22.88
N ALA A 241 1.21 -14.54 21.78
CA ALA A 241 0.81 -15.95 21.66
C ALA A 241 1.91 -16.94 22.07
N VAL A 242 3.13 -16.48 22.37
CA VAL A 242 4.21 -17.37 22.81
C VAL A 242 3.89 -17.88 24.22
N PRO A 243 3.71 -19.21 24.44
CA PRO A 243 3.48 -19.74 25.77
C PRO A 243 4.71 -19.46 26.66
N SER A 244 4.49 -19.07 27.89
CA SER A 244 5.56 -18.94 28.91
C SER A 244 6.28 -20.28 29.18
N ASP A 245 5.66 -21.41 28.80
CA ASP A 245 6.19 -22.78 28.98
C ASP A 245 7.07 -23.27 27.81
N SER A 246 7.31 -22.47 26.79
CA SER A 246 8.15 -22.87 25.64
C SER A 246 9.66 -22.66 25.85
N MET A 247 10.11 -22.50 27.10
CA MET A 247 11.52 -22.76 27.43
C MET A 247 11.79 -24.28 27.42
N PRO A 248 12.89 -24.74 26.81
CA PRO A 248 13.28 -26.14 26.92
C PRO A 248 13.38 -26.49 28.40
N PRO A 249 12.96 -27.73 28.81
CA PRO A 249 13.10 -28.14 30.20
C PRO A 249 14.56 -27.93 30.61
N ALA A 250 14.76 -27.17 31.69
CA ALA A 250 16.08 -26.93 32.25
C ALA A 250 16.76 -28.28 32.43
N ALA A 251 17.94 -28.43 31.82
CA ALA A 251 18.81 -29.56 32.13
C ALA A 251 18.95 -29.67 33.65
N ALA A 252 18.95 -30.90 34.15
CA ALA A 252 18.91 -31.26 35.57
C ALA A 252 19.80 -30.36 36.47
N PRO A 253 19.39 -30.14 37.73
CA PRO A 253 19.98 -29.13 38.60
C PRO A 253 21.33 -29.61 39.16
N ASP A 254 22.40 -29.06 38.60
CA ASP A 254 23.71 -29.09 39.28
C ASP A 254 24.46 -27.78 39.00
N THR A 255 23.96 -26.72 39.57
CA THR A 255 24.75 -25.56 40.07
C THR A 255 23.82 -24.59 40.79
N ALA A 256 24.00 -24.52 42.10
CA ALA A 256 23.31 -23.55 42.95
C ALA A 256 23.70 -22.11 42.59
N GLY A 257 22.68 -21.22 42.41
CA GLY A 257 22.79 -19.79 42.61
C GLY A 257 22.89 -18.93 41.35
N GLN A 258 21.92 -19.00 40.43
CA GLN A 258 21.61 -17.86 39.56
C GLN A 258 20.09 -17.65 39.51
N ASP A 259 19.71 -16.42 39.82
CA ASP A 259 18.35 -15.92 39.91
C ASP A 259 17.67 -15.96 38.50
N THR A 260 16.99 -17.06 38.16
CA THR A 260 16.28 -17.27 36.89
C THR A 260 14.86 -16.68 36.91
N GLY A 261 14.43 -16.12 38.04
CA GLY A 261 13.07 -15.58 38.24
C GLY A 261 12.79 -14.25 37.50
N GLY A 262 13.83 -13.53 37.03
CA GLY A 262 13.66 -12.20 36.41
C GLY A 262 13.34 -12.23 34.90
N LEU A 263 13.75 -13.27 34.19
CA LEU A 263 13.52 -13.38 32.74
C LEU A 263 12.06 -13.81 32.39
N ASP A 264 11.46 -14.65 33.25
CA ASP A 264 10.08 -15.13 33.06
C ASP A 264 9.04 -14.02 33.30
N SER A 265 9.27 -13.14 34.28
CA SER A 265 8.37 -12.01 34.54
C SER A 265 8.42 -10.94 33.44
N ALA A 266 9.58 -10.61 32.93
CA ALA A 266 9.73 -9.61 31.85
C ALA A 266 9.12 -10.08 30.52
N GLY A 267 9.27 -11.38 30.20
CA GLY A 267 8.63 -11.97 29.02
C GLY A 267 7.09 -11.92 29.10
N LEU A 268 6.53 -12.22 30.27
CA LEU A 268 5.09 -12.16 30.52
C LEU A 268 4.56 -10.72 30.46
N GLU A 269 5.28 -9.75 31.01
CA GLU A 269 4.94 -8.32 30.95
C GLU A 269 4.90 -7.81 29.52
N THR A 270 5.89 -8.14 28.70
CA THR A 270 5.91 -7.72 27.28
C THR A 270 4.84 -8.41 26.45
N ALA A 271 4.53 -9.69 26.71
CA ALA A 271 3.43 -10.41 26.07
C ALA A 271 2.06 -9.77 26.40
N THR A 272 1.84 -9.39 27.65
CA THR A 272 0.63 -8.68 28.08
C THR A 272 0.54 -7.30 27.44
N ALA A 273 1.62 -6.52 27.46
CA ALA A 273 1.66 -5.20 26.82
C ALA A 273 1.39 -5.28 25.31
N ALA A 274 1.95 -6.28 24.62
CA ALA A 274 1.71 -6.53 23.20
C ALA A 274 0.24 -6.85 22.92
N ARG A 275 -0.37 -7.70 23.76
CA ARG A 275 -1.80 -8.06 23.65
C ARG A 275 -2.69 -6.84 23.85
N ASP A 276 -2.43 -6.02 24.85
CA ASP A 276 -3.22 -4.83 25.17
C ASP A 276 -3.10 -3.77 24.06
N MET A 277 -1.89 -3.50 23.53
CA MET A 277 -1.69 -2.59 22.41
C MET A 277 -2.44 -3.07 21.16
N ALA A 278 -2.34 -4.36 20.82
CA ALA A 278 -3.05 -4.92 19.68
C ALA A 278 -4.57 -4.80 19.86
N GLY A 279 -5.10 -5.14 21.03
CA GLY A 279 -6.54 -5.04 21.35
C GLY A 279 -7.08 -3.62 21.20
N ARG A 280 -6.39 -2.63 21.79
CA ARG A 280 -6.79 -1.21 21.67
C ARG A 280 -6.78 -0.73 20.21
N CYS A 281 -5.75 -1.07 19.45
CA CYS A 281 -5.66 -0.67 18.03
C CYS A 281 -6.77 -1.32 17.19
N LEU A 282 -7.02 -2.63 17.36
CA LEU A 282 -8.07 -3.36 16.64
C LEU A 282 -9.46 -2.83 16.98
N ALA A 283 -9.75 -2.58 18.25
CA ALA A 283 -11.00 -1.98 18.70
C ALA A 283 -11.21 -0.58 18.08
N ALA A 284 -10.19 0.27 18.13
CA ALA A 284 -10.27 1.62 17.58
C ALA A 284 -10.56 1.60 16.07
N MET A 285 -9.85 0.78 15.29
CA MET A 285 -10.07 0.68 13.85
C MET A 285 -11.45 0.13 13.50
N SER A 286 -11.90 -0.95 14.14
CA SER A 286 -13.18 -1.61 13.81
C SER A 286 -14.42 -0.81 14.24
N ARG A 287 -14.31 -0.02 15.29
CA ARG A 287 -15.40 0.82 15.82
C ARG A 287 -15.44 2.22 15.20
N SER A 288 -14.45 2.57 14.37
CA SER A 288 -14.32 3.87 13.71
C SER A 288 -14.91 3.90 12.31
N ALA A 289 -14.82 5.06 11.66
CA ALA A 289 -15.20 5.25 10.27
C ALA A 289 -14.25 4.57 9.26
N LEU A 290 -13.08 4.10 9.71
CA LEU A 290 -12.15 3.35 8.88
C LEU A 290 -12.75 2.01 8.39
N PHE A 291 -13.57 1.37 9.22
CA PHE A 291 -14.29 0.14 8.90
C PHE A 291 -15.69 0.44 8.38
N ASP A 292 -16.04 -0.14 7.25
CA ASP A 292 -17.39 -0.03 6.70
C ASP A 292 -18.39 -0.89 7.48
N GLN A 293 -19.18 -0.26 8.30
CA GLN A 293 -20.14 -0.91 9.20
C GLN A 293 -21.29 -1.65 8.48
N LEU A 294 -21.52 -1.36 7.18
CA LEU A 294 -22.57 -2.00 6.39
C LEU A 294 -22.12 -3.23 5.64
N ASP A 295 -21.14 -3.07 4.73
CA ASP A 295 -20.68 -4.16 3.86
C ASP A 295 -19.35 -4.78 4.33
N GLY A 296 -18.65 -4.18 5.26
CA GLY A 296 -17.32 -4.61 5.68
C GLY A 296 -16.19 -4.01 4.84
N GLY A 297 -14.97 -4.45 5.15
CA GLY A 297 -13.75 -3.94 4.56
C GLY A 297 -13.31 -2.58 5.13
N PHE A 298 -12.00 -2.37 5.14
CA PHE A 298 -11.35 -1.18 5.69
C PHE A 298 -10.93 -0.23 4.58
N ALA A 299 -11.12 1.07 4.81
CA ALA A 299 -10.47 2.10 4.02
C ALA A 299 -8.95 2.07 4.26
N ARG A 300 -8.19 2.60 3.30
CA ARG A 300 -6.73 2.50 3.30
C ARG A 300 -6.08 3.22 4.47
N TYR A 301 -6.55 4.43 4.81
CA TYR A 301 -6.07 5.22 5.95
C TYR A 301 -7.13 6.21 6.42
N SER A 302 -6.89 6.81 7.57
CA SER A 302 -7.67 7.94 8.08
C SER A 302 -6.90 9.24 7.89
N VAL A 303 -7.59 10.28 7.44
CA VAL A 303 -7.08 11.65 7.34
C VAL A 303 -6.86 12.25 8.74
N THR A 304 -7.61 11.75 9.74
CA THR A 304 -7.54 12.21 11.14
C THR A 304 -6.92 11.16 12.06
N ALA A 305 -6.32 11.60 13.16
CA ALA A 305 -5.68 10.72 14.13
C ALA A 305 -6.66 9.83 14.90
N ASP A 306 -7.93 10.24 15.01
CA ASP A 306 -9.01 9.56 15.73
C ASP A 306 -9.81 8.57 14.87
N TRP A 307 -9.36 8.28 13.66
CA TRP A 307 -9.97 7.37 12.70
C TRP A 307 -11.38 7.79 12.20
N SER A 308 -11.79 9.06 12.41
CA SER A 308 -13.14 9.53 12.11
C SER A 308 -13.38 9.93 10.66
N VAL A 309 -12.31 10.24 9.91
CA VAL A 309 -12.36 10.68 8.51
C VAL A 309 -11.54 9.74 7.63
N PRO A 310 -12.15 8.70 7.04
CA PRO A 310 -11.43 7.77 6.19
C PRO A 310 -11.13 8.39 4.83
N HIS A 311 -10.01 7.99 4.21
CA HIS A 311 -9.80 8.09 2.78
C HIS A 311 -10.37 6.84 2.13
N PHE A 312 -11.45 6.98 1.36
CA PHE A 312 -12.39 5.88 1.07
C PHE A 312 -11.91 4.79 0.13
N GLU A 313 -10.72 4.88 -0.44
CA GLU A 313 -10.15 3.76 -1.22
C GLU A 313 -10.02 2.49 -0.37
N LYS A 314 -10.33 1.33 -0.96
CA LYS A 314 -10.21 0.04 -0.27
C LYS A 314 -9.34 -0.89 -1.09
N MET A 315 -8.14 -1.18 -0.57
CA MET A 315 -7.13 -1.99 -1.25
C MET A 315 -7.23 -3.46 -0.87
N LEU A 316 -6.99 -4.34 -1.83
CA LEU A 316 -6.95 -5.79 -1.59
C LEU A 316 -5.90 -6.16 -0.54
N TYR A 317 -4.67 -5.63 -0.65
CA TYR A 317 -3.58 -6.01 0.23
C TYR A 317 -3.78 -5.54 1.68
N ASP A 318 -4.39 -4.37 1.91
CA ASP A 318 -4.72 -3.88 3.24
C ASP A 318 -5.78 -4.77 3.90
N ASN A 319 -6.86 -5.04 3.18
CA ASN A 319 -7.97 -5.85 3.68
C ASN A 319 -7.59 -7.33 3.88
N ALA A 320 -6.74 -7.89 3.03
CA ALA A 320 -6.21 -9.24 3.20
C ALA A 320 -5.34 -9.36 4.47
N GLN A 321 -4.46 -8.39 4.71
CA GLN A 321 -3.64 -8.39 5.91
C GLN A 321 -4.46 -8.16 7.17
N LEU A 322 -5.40 -7.20 7.15
CA LEU A 322 -6.28 -6.93 8.28
C LEU A 322 -7.20 -8.11 8.59
N LEU A 323 -7.83 -8.75 7.59
CA LEU A 323 -8.59 -9.98 7.78
C LEU A 323 -7.77 -11.01 8.57
N ARG A 324 -6.52 -11.23 8.18
CA ARG A 324 -5.64 -12.20 8.83
C ARG A 324 -5.32 -11.80 10.27
N VAL A 325 -5.05 -10.52 10.52
CA VAL A 325 -4.78 -9.98 11.86
C VAL A 325 -5.99 -10.19 12.78
N TYR A 326 -7.21 -9.85 12.32
CA TYR A 326 -8.44 -10.07 13.11
C TYR A 326 -8.69 -11.56 13.38
N VAL A 327 -8.44 -12.44 12.41
CA VAL A 327 -8.52 -13.91 12.58
C VAL A 327 -7.50 -14.41 13.60
N HIS A 328 -6.28 -13.91 13.59
CA HIS A 328 -5.26 -14.28 14.58
C HIS A 328 -5.60 -13.76 15.97
N TRP A 329 -6.23 -12.59 16.06
CA TRP A 329 -6.77 -12.09 17.32
C TRP A 329 -7.88 -13.00 17.89
N VAL A 330 -8.78 -13.48 17.04
CA VAL A 330 -9.79 -14.50 17.45
C VAL A 330 -9.12 -15.74 18.02
N ARG A 331 -8.06 -16.25 17.38
CA ARG A 331 -7.29 -17.40 17.87
C ARG A 331 -6.59 -17.14 19.20
N LEU A 332 -6.15 -15.92 19.43
CA LEU A 332 -5.53 -15.50 20.70
C LEU A 332 -6.56 -15.42 21.86
N GLY A 333 -7.85 -15.40 21.55
CA GLY A 333 -8.94 -15.37 22.52
C GLY A 333 -9.43 -13.98 22.93
N GLY A 334 -8.92 -12.91 22.31
CA GLY A 334 -9.34 -11.53 22.58
C GLY A 334 -8.92 -11.02 23.96
N THR A 335 -9.42 -9.84 24.33
CA THR A 335 -9.36 -9.26 25.68
C THR A 335 -10.77 -8.83 26.10
N PRO A 336 -11.01 -8.48 27.40
CA PRO A 336 -12.30 -7.92 27.82
C PRO A 336 -12.67 -6.63 27.06
N GLU A 337 -11.69 -5.78 26.73
CA GLU A 337 -11.89 -4.51 26.01
C GLU A 337 -12.19 -4.72 24.53
N TYR A 338 -11.65 -5.82 23.95
CA TYR A 338 -11.90 -6.22 22.57
C TYR A 338 -12.08 -7.73 22.46
N PRO A 339 -13.31 -8.23 22.64
CA PRO A 339 -13.59 -9.66 22.66
C PRO A 339 -13.35 -10.35 21.31
N ALA A 340 -12.95 -11.61 21.36
CA ALA A 340 -12.76 -12.44 20.17
C ALA A 340 -14.04 -12.54 19.31
N ALA A 341 -15.22 -12.52 19.93
CA ALA A 341 -16.50 -12.59 19.22
C ALA A 341 -16.75 -11.33 18.35
N GLU A 342 -16.39 -10.13 18.86
CA GLU A 342 -16.48 -8.88 18.08
C GLU A 342 -15.52 -8.94 16.88
N ALA A 343 -14.27 -9.32 17.14
CA ALA A 343 -13.26 -9.49 16.08
C ALA A 343 -13.67 -10.54 15.02
N ALA A 344 -14.32 -11.62 15.43
CA ALA A 344 -14.84 -12.63 14.49
C ALA A 344 -15.93 -12.06 13.57
N GLY A 345 -16.80 -11.18 14.09
CA GLY A 345 -17.78 -10.45 13.27
C GLY A 345 -17.12 -9.55 12.23
N ILE A 346 -16.08 -8.79 12.62
CA ILE A 346 -15.32 -7.93 11.72
C ILE A 346 -14.58 -8.75 10.65
N ALA A 347 -13.94 -9.86 11.05
CA ALA A 347 -13.27 -10.77 10.12
C ALA A 347 -14.25 -11.39 9.12
N GLY A 348 -15.42 -11.82 9.59
CA GLY A 348 -16.48 -12.38 8.74
C GLY A 348 -16.95 -11.37 7.68
N LEU A 349 -17.27 -10.15 8.10
CA LEU A 349 -17.69 -9.07 7.19
C LEU A 349 -16.59 -8.69 6.19
N THR A 350 -15.33 -8.66 6.62
CA THR A 350 -14.20 -8.36 5.72
C THR A 350 -14.01 -9.46 4.69
N ALA A 351 -14.14 -10.73 5.08
CA ALA A 351 -14.05 -11.86 4.14
C ALA A 351 -15.20 -11.82 3.12
N ASP A 352 -16.43 -11.55 3.58
CA ASP A 352 -17.60 -11.41 2.70
C ASP A 352 -17.42 -10.24 1.73
N TRP A 353 -16.91 -9.10 2.21
CA TRP A 353 -16.62 -7.95 1.38
C TRP A 353 -15.57 -8.27 0.30
N LEU A 354 -14.47 -8.94 0.65
CA LEU A 354 -13.44 -9.34 -0.31
C LEU A 354 -14.03 -10.15 -1.46
N LEU A 355 -14.86 -11.14 -1.16
CA LEU A 355 -15.47 -11.99 -2.17
C LEU A 355 -16.59 -11.29 -2.96
N ALA A 356 -17.41 -10.49 -2.30
CA ALA A 356 -18.55 -9.84 -2.94
C ALA A 356 -18.15 -8.60 -3.77
N ARG A 357 -17.15 -7.84 -3.33
CA ARG A 357 -16.82 -6.53 -3.93
C ARG A 357 -15.57 -6.58 -4.82
N LEU A 358 -14.56 -7.36 -4.43
CA LEU A 358 -13.35 -7.56 -5.23
C LEU A 358 -13.36 -8.87 -6.02
N GLY A 359 -14.30 -9.78 -5.76
CA GLY A 359 -14.41 -11.06 -6.48
C GLY A 359 -14.62 -10.86 -7.99
N LEU A 360 -13.82 -11.59 -8.78
CA LEU A 360 -13.90 -11.67 -10.23
C LEU A 360 -14.40 -13.06 -10.63
N ALA A 361 -15.44 -13.10 -11.48
CA ALA A 361 -15.93 -14.33 -12.09
C ALA A 361 -14.96 -14.83 -13.18
N PRO A 362 -15.05 -16.10 -13.58
CA PRO A 362 -14.29 -16.62 -14.72
C PRO A 362 -14.54 -15.73 -15.96
N ALA A 363 -13.48 -15.35 -16.66
CA ALA A 363 -13.63 -14.69 -17.95
C ALA A 363 -14.44 -15.63 -18.88
N THR A 364 -15.46 -15.12 -19.54
CA THR A 364 -16.36 -15.87 -20.44
C THR A 364 -15.67 -16.45 -21.68
N ARG A 365 -14.37 -16.23 -21.85
CA ARG A 365 -13.56 -16.82 -22.91
C ARG A 365 -13.11 -18.23 -22.47
N PRO A 366 -13.53 -19.30 -23.16
CA PRO A 366 -13.15 -20.65 -22.78
C PRO A 366 -11.63 -20.81 -22.89
N ALA A 367 -10.98 -21.11 -21.75
CA ALA A 367 -9.60 -21.60 -21.78
C ALA A 367 -9.61 -22.97 -22.49
N PRO A 368 -8.64 -23.26 -23.37
CA PRO A 368 -8.53 -24.59 -23.96
C PRO A 368 -8.09 -25.60 -22.87
N GLY A 369 -9.03 -26.39 -22.38
CA GLY A 369 -8.81 -27.47 -21.40
C GLY A 369 -10.13 -28.01 -20.85
N PRO A 370 -10.17 -29.24 -20.30
CA PRO A 370 -11.38 -29.80 -19.72
C PRO A 370 -11.81 -29.00 -18.49
N ALA A 371 -13.12 -28.76 -18.38
CA ALA A 371 -13.72 -28.06 -17.25
C ALA A 371 -13.45 -28.84 -15.93
N PRO A 372 -13.06 -28.15 -14.83
CA PRO A 372 -12.95 -28.81 -13.53
C PRO A 372 -14.33 -29.29 -13.05
N ALA A 373 -14.34 -30.41 -12.30
CA ALA A 373 -15.55 -30.94 -11.70
C ALA A 373 -16.20 -29.91 -10.74
N PRO A 374 -17.55 -29.88 -10.66
CA PRO A 374 -18.25 -28.91 -9.80
C PRO A 374 -17.91 -29.15 -8.32
N ALA A 375 -17.48 -28.09 -7.64
CA ALA A 375 -17.24 -28.11 -6.19
C ALA A 375 -18.56 -28.12 -5.43
N ALA A 376 -18.67 -28.98 -4.41
CA ALA A 376 -19.85 -29.07 -3.54
C ALA A 376 -19.82 -27.89 -2.52
N GLY A 377 -20.71 -26.90 -2.72
CA GLY A 377 -20.88 -25.72 -1.81
C GLY A 377 -21.60 -24.59 -2.53
N PRO A 378 -22.06 -23.53 -1.82
CA PRO A 378 -22.60 -22.36 -2.48
C PRO A 378 -21.47 -21.71 -3.28
N ASP A 379 -21.46 -22.01 -4.59
CA ASP A 379 -20.43 -21.54 -5.52
C ASP A 379 -20.60 -20.03 -5.72
N THR A 380 -19.70 -19.26 -5.14
CA THR A 380 -19.66 -17.79 -5.36
C THR A 380 -19.21 -17.44 -6.78
N GLY A 381 -18.75 -18.42 -7.58
CA GLY A 381 -18.18 -18.18 -8.90
C GLY A 381 -16.89 -17.35 -8.92
N VAL A 382 -16.36 -16.96 -7.77
CA VAL A 382 -15.15 -16.14 -7.67
C VAL A 382 -13.91 -16.99 -7.92
N VAL A 383 -13.08 -16.56 -8.90
CA VAL A 383 -11.83 -17.24 -9.27
C VAL A 383 -10.60 -16.36 -9.08
N ALA A 384 -10.76 -15.04 -8.96
CA ALA A 384 -9.68 -14.09 -8.75
C ALA A 384 -10.19 -12.86 -7.97
N LEU A 385 -9.30 -11.97 -7.55
CA LEU A 385 -9.65 -10.76 -6.82
C LEU A 385 -9.07 -9.53 -7.53
N ALA A 386 -9.90 -8.52 -7.72
CA ALA A 386 -9.55 -7.19 -8.17
C ALA A 386 -8.60 -6.50 -7.17
N SER A 387 -7.82 -5.52 -7.62
CA SER A 387 -6.81 -4.85 -6.78
C SER A 387 -7.41 -3.88 -5.77
N SER A 388 -8.49 -3.16 -6.13
CA SER A 388 -9.01 -2.08 -5.28
C SER A 388 -10.42 -1.62 -5.68
N LEU A 389 -11.04 -0.87 -4.75
CA LEU A 389 -12.14 0.07 -5.03
C LEU A 389 -11.61 1.50 -4.90
N ASP A 390 -12.09 2.36 -5.80
CA ASP A 390 -11.77 3.77 -5.85
C ASP A 390 -12.24 4.51 -4.58
N ALA A 391 -11.54 5.58 -4.20
CA ALA A 391 -12.02 6.52 -3.19
C ALA A 391 -13.24 7.30 -3.69
N ASP A 392 -13.27 7.59 -5.00
CA ASP A 392 -14.28 8.41 -5.63
C ASP A 392 -15.45 7.59 -6.18
N THR A 393 -16.59 8.25 -6.21
CA THR A 393 -17.79 7.78 -6.90
C THR A 393 -18.27 8.87 -7.85
N VAL A 394 -18.61 8.49 -9.08
CA VAL A 394 -19.17 9.45 -10.03
C VAL A 394 -20.67 9.66 -9.73
N VAL A 395 -21.03 10.88 -9.33
CA VAL A 395 -22.40 11.30 -9.07
C VAL A 395 -22.70 12.48 -9.99
N ASP A 396 -23.71 12.34 -10.84
CA ASP A 396 -24.10 13.36 -11.84
C ASP A 396 -22.92 13.87 -12.72
N GLY A 397 -21.99 12.96 -13.03
CA GLY A 397 -20.80 13.26 -13.85
C GLY A 397 -19.65 13.92 -13.08
N VAL A 398 -19.77 14.09 -11.77
CA VAL A 398 -18.72 14.66 -10.91
C VAL A 398 -18.12 13.58 -10.02
N HIS A 399 -16.79 13.56 -9.91
CA HIS A 399 -16.08 12.72 -8.96
C HIS A 399 -16.26 13.26 -7.54
N ALA A 400 -16.79 12.43 -6.65
CA ALA A 400 -17.06 12.79 -5.27
C ALA A 400 -16.50 11.72 -4.32
N GLU A 401 -15.51 12.09 -3.52
CA GLU A 401 -14.89 11.20 -2.56
C GLU A 401 -15.90 10.72 -1.53
N GLY A 402 -15.98 9.42 -1.33
CA GLY A 402 -16.81 8.79 -0.31
C GLY A 402 -18.32 8.88 -0.52
N ALA A 403 -18.82 9.44 -1.62
CA ALA A 403 -20.27 9.72 -1.82
C ALA A 403 -21.17 8.51 -1.57
N SER A 404 -20.73 7.28 -1.91
CA SER A 404 -21.47 6.05 -1.63
C SER A 404 -21.65 5.77 -0.14
N TYR A 405 -20.72 6.23 0.70
CA TYR A 405 -20.60 5.86 2.11
C TYR A 405 -21.22 6.88 3.07
N LEU A 406 -21.46 8.10 2.59
CA LEU A 406 -21.92 9.21 3.44
C LEU A 406 -23.41 9.20 3.69
N TRP A 407 -23.81 9.57 4.89
CA TRP A 407 -25.20 9.66 5.34
C TRP A 407 -25.46 11.01 6.00
N THR A 408 -26.71 11.46 5.92
CA THR A 408 -27.21 12.65 6.63
C THR A 408 -28.28 12.23 7.63
N PRO A 409 -28.50 12.98 8.73
CA PRO A 409 -29.60 12.69 9.66
C PRO A 409 -30.94 12.62 8.95
N GLY A 410 -31.27 13.60 8.11
CA GLY A 410 -32.53 13.60 7.34
C GLY A 410 -32.67 12.43 6.37
N GLY A 411 -31.56 11.95 5.77
CA GLY A 411 -31.56 10.74 4.93
C GLY A 411 -31.86 9.47 5.74
N LEU A 412 -31.32 9.37 6.96
CA LEU A 412 -31.63 8.27 7.88
C LEU A 412 -33.09 8.31 8.34
N GLU A 413 -33.61 9.49 8.71
CA GLU A 413 -35.01 9.65 9.09
C GLU A 413 -35.99 9.34 7.96
N SER A 414 -35.66 9.74 6.74
CA SER A 414 -36.47 9.43 5.56
C SER A 414 -36.55 7.93 5.26
N LEU A 415 -35.47 7.20 5.54
CA LEU A 415 -35.37 5.76 5.27
C LEU A 415 -35.96 4.90 6.39
N LEU A 416 -35.71 5.27 7.66
CA LEU A 416 -35.99 4.44 8.85
C LEU A 416 -37.20 4.95 9.67
N GLY A 417 -37.74 6.12 9.33
CA GLY A 417 -38.66 6.87 10.17
C GLY A 417 -37.95 7.74 11.22
N THR A 418 -38.64 8.75 11.73
CA THR A 418 -38.05 9.80 12.59
C THR A 418 -37.37 9.23 13.84
N ALA A 419 -37.99 8.28 14.54
CA ALA A 419 -37.45 7.75 15.78
C ALA A 419 -36.18 6.92 15.57
N ASP A 420 -36.23 5.92 14.68
CA ASP A 420 -35.07 5.07 14.39
C ASP A 420 -33.99 5.83 13.67
N GLY A 421 -34.33 6.73 12.72
CA GLY A 421 -33.38 7.56 12.00
C GLY A 421 -32.59 8.47 12.94
N ALA A 422 -33.25 9.16 13.86
CA ALA A 422 -32.57 9.99 14.87
C ALA A 422 -31.69 9.15 15.82
N ALA A 423 -32.18 7.99 16.25
CA ALA A 423 -31.44 7.09 17.14
C ALA A 423 -30.16 6.54 16.42
N VAL A 424 -30.26 6.15 15.14
CA VAL A 424 -29.13 5.69 14.35
C VAL A 424 -28.15 6.83 14.06
N ALA A 425 -28.63 8.04 13.77
CA ALA A 425 -27.76 9.20 13.57
C ALA A 425 -26.92 9.48 14.83
N ALA A 426 -27.52 9.41 16.01
CA ALA A 426 -26.81 9.56 17.28
C ALA A 426 -25.83 8.40 17.55
N LEU A 427 -26.25 7.15 17.33
CA LEU A 427 -25.46 5.96 17.56
C LEU A 427 -24.23 5.92 16.65
N MET A 428 -24.39 6.28 15.37
CA MET A 428 -23.38 6.16 14.31
C MET A 428 -22.65 7.48 14.00
N ASN A 429 -22.73 8.47 14.88
CA ASN A 429 -22.06 9.77 14.75
C ASN A 429 -22.37 10.51 13.44
N VAL A 430 -23.58 10.34 12.89
CA VAL A 430 -24.02 11.03 11.68
C VAL A 430 -24.57 12.41 12.04
N ARG A 431 -23.96 13.47 11.50
CA ARG A 431 -24.27 14.87 11.84
C ARG A 431 -24.27 15.78 10.61
N MET A 432 -24.79 16.99 10.78
CA MET A 432 -24.66 18.08 9.82
C MET A 432 -24.12 19.34 10.55
N PRO A 433 -23.13 20.05 10.00
CA PRO A 433 -22.37 19.63 8.82
C PRO A 433 -21.68 18.28 9.02
N GLY A 434 -21.47 17.53 7.93
CA GLY A 434 -20.87 16.20 7.97
C GLY A 434 -19.44 16.19 8.54
N SER A 435 -18.98 15.03 9.00
CA SER A 435 -17.62 14.89 9.50
C SER A 435 -16.57 14.88 8.37
N VAL A 436 -16.96 14.47 7.16
CA VAL A 436 -16.08 14.39 5.99
C VAL A 436 -16.27 15.58 5.07
N SER A 437 -17.53 15.92 4.77
CA SER A 437 -17.87 17.01 3.85
C SER A 437 -19.24 17.58 4.20
N ALA A 438 -19.66 18.64 3.50
CA ALA A 438 -21.04 19.16 3.60
C ALA A 438 -22.10 18.10 3.21
N HIS A 439 -21.72 17.00 2.56
CA HIS A 439 -22.62 15.96 2.06
C HIS A 439 -22.93 14.85 3.07
N GLY A 440 -22.29 14.80 4.25
CA GLY A 440 -22.62 13.85 5.29
C GLY A 440 -21.46 13.27 6.08
N SER A 441 -21.75 12.23 6.83
CA SER A 441 -20.82 11.49 7.68
C SER A 441 -20.85 9.99 7.34
N PRO A 442 -19.72 9.28 7.44
CA PRO A 442 -19.70 7.82 7.42
C PRO A 442 -20.32 7.26 8.71
N LEU A 443 -20.85 6.05 8.65
CA LEU A 443 -21.41 5.37 9.82
C LEU A 443 -20.30 4.77 10.69
N HIS A 444 -20.24 5.17 11.96
CA HIS A 444 -19.35 4.53 12.93
C HIS A 444 -19.82 4.75 14.36
N PRO A 445 -19.81 3.72 15.23
CA PRO A 445 -20.27 3.88 16.61
C PRO A 445 -19.24 4.58 17.51
N GLY A 446 -17.95 4.54 17.18
CA GLY A 446 -16.85 5.08 17.99
C GLY A 446 -16.62 4.34 19.32
N ARG A 447 -17.48 3.37 19.65
CA ARG A 447 -17.47 2.58 20.89
C ARG A 447 -18.07 1.20 20.66
N GLU A 448 -17.96 0.34 21.64
CA GLU A 448 -18.69 -0.91 21.65
C GLU A 448 -20.21 -0.67 21.63
N MET A 449 -20.92 -1.42 20.82
CA MET A 449 -22.38 -1.44 20.79
C MET A 449 -22.89 -2.60 21.64
N SER A 450 -23.68 -2.29 22.68
CA SER A 450 -24.25 -3.29 23.56
C SER A 450 -25.75 -3.07 23.78
N GLY A 451 -26.45 -4.09 24.26
CA GLY A 451 -27.86 -3.98 24.66
C GLY A 451 -28.76 -3.43 23.55
N GLY A 452 -29.45 -2.33 23.84
CA GLY A 452 -30.40 -1.68 22.93
C GLY A 452 -29.75 -1.17 21.63
N ASP A 453 -28.52 -0.66 21.70
CA ASP A 453 -27.77 -0.15 20.53
C ASP A 453 -27.51 -1.28 19.53
N ALA A 454 -27.01 -2.43 19.99
CA ALA A 454 -26.76 -3.59 19.15
C ALA A 454 -28.07 -4.12 18.54
N ALA A 455 -29.16 -4.18 19.31
CA ALA A 455 -30.46 -4.61 18.81
C ALA A 455 -31.03 -3.65 17.75
N LEU A 456 -30.92 -2.34 17.97
CA LEU A 456 -31.30 -1.32 16.99
C LEU A 456 -30.48 -1.51 15.72
N TRP A 457 -29.12 -1.61 15.81
CA TRP A 457 -28.25 -1.77 14.67
C TRP A 457 -28.56 -3.03 13.86
N GLN A 458 -28.73 -4.18 14.51
CA GLN A 458 -29.09 -5.43 13.85
C GLN A 458 -30.39 -5.32 13.04
N ARG A 459 -31.38 -4.60 13.58
CA ARG A 459 -32.70 -4.41 12.94
C ARG A 459 -32.63 -3.50 11.71
N VAL A 460 -31.87 -2.39 11.76
CA VAL A 460 -31.86 -1.38 10.70
C VAL A 460 -30.78 -1.60 9.64
N ARG A 461 -29.67 -2.27 9.97
CA ARG A 461 -28.52 -2.50 9.08
C ARG A 461 -28.91 -3.09 7.72
N PRO A 462 -29.82 -4.09 7.59
CA PRO A 462 -30.20 -4.63 6.29
C PRO A 462 -30.87 -3.58 5.39
N GLN A 463 -31.67 -2.68 5.94
CA GLN A 463 -32.34 -1.60 5.19
C GLN A 463 -31.32 -0.57 4.69
N LEU A 464 -30.38 -0.17 5.55
CA LEU A 464 -29.29 0.74 5.19
C LEU A 464 -28.38 0.13 4.12
N ALA A 465 -28.00 -1.14 4.25
CA ALA A 465 -27.20 -1.85 3.26
C ALA A 465 -27.92 -1.96 1.91
N HIS A 466 -29.23 -2.22 1.91
CA HIS A 466 -30.04 -2.22 0.69
C HIS A 466 -30.06 -0.84 0.03
N ALA A 467 -30.35 0.21 0.79
CA ALA A 467 -30.39 1.58 0.30
C ALA A 467 -29.03 2.00 -0.30
N ARG A 468 -27.91 1.66 0.36
CA ARG A 468 -26.57 1.97 -0.12
C ARG A 468 -26.23 1.26 -1.44
N ARG A 469 -26.62 0.00 -1.60
CA ARG A 469 -26.39 -0.75 -2.86
C ARG A 469 -27.05 -0.11 -4.08
N ASN A 470 -28.13 0.65 -3.88
CA ASN A 470 -28.84 1.36 -4.95
C ASN A 470 -28.24 2.74 -5.28
N ARG A 471 -27.21 3.18 -4.55
CA ARG A 471 -26.45 4.39 -4.88
C ARG A 471 -25.41 4.10 -5.96
N PRO A 472 -24.90 5.13 -6.68
CA PRO A 472 -23.68 4.97 -7.46
C PRO A 472 -22.57 4.35 -6.60
N GLN A 473 -21.83 3.41 -7.16
CA GLN A 473 -20.78 2.68 -6.46
C GLN A 473 -19.40 3.16 -6.92
N PRO A 474 -18.35 3.09 -6.07
CA PRO A 474 -16.99 3.40 -6.47
C PRO A 474 -16.51 2.47 -7.59
N GLY A 475 -15.65 2.99 -8.46
CA GLY A 475 -14.99 2.23 -9.50
C GLY A 475 -14.16 1.08 -8.93
N ARG A 476 -14.04 -0.02 -9.70
CA ARG A 476 -13.20 -1.16 -9.33
C ARG A 476 -12.08 -1.33 -10.34
N ASP A 477 -10.85 -1.41 -9.85
CA ASP A 477 -9.70 -1.77 -10.69
C ASP A 477 -9.56 -3.29 -10.75
N GLU A 478 -9.91 -3.86 -11.89
CA GLU A 478 -10.03 -5.31 -12.09
C GLU A 478 -8.70 -6.03 -12.36
N LYS A 479 -7.56 -5.32 -12.30
CA LYS A 479 -6.26 -5.99 -12.39
C LYS A 479 -6.08 -6.97 -11.23
N VAL A 480 -5.45 -8.09 -11.50
CA VAL A 480 -5.09 -9.09 -10.48
C VAL A 480 -3.60 -8.98 -10.20
N VAL A 481 -3.24 -8.60 -8.98
CA VAL A 481 -1.83 -8.51 -8.53
C VAL A 481 -1.46 -9.78 -7.78
N ALA A 482 -0.58 -10.61 -8.33
CA ALA A 482 -0.27 -11.94 -7.82
C ALA A 482 0.15 -11.97 -6.34
N GLY A 483 1.00 -11.03 -5.90
CA GLY A 483 1.44 -10.95 -4.51
C GLY A 483 0.31 -10.62 -3.54
N TRP A 484 -0.57 -9.69 -3.90
CA TRP A 484 -1.73 -9.31 -3.09
C TRP A 484 -2.78 -10.41 -3.04
N THR A 485 -3.00 -11.06 -4.17
CA THR A 485 -3.88 -12.25 -4.26
C THR A 485 -3.35 -13.38 -3.37
N GLY A 486 -2.03 -13.60 -3.32
CA GLY A 486 -1.42 -14.57 -2.41
C GLY A 486 -1.64 -14.24 -0.93
N LEU A 487 -1.64 -12.95 -0.54
CA LEU A 487 -2.00 -12.52 0.82
C LEU A 487 -3.48 -12.85 1.11
N ALA A 488 -4.37 -12.58 0.15
CA ALA A 488 -5.80 -12.86 0.30
C ALA A 488 -6.11 -14.36 0.39
N VAL A 489 -5.43 -15.21 -0.40
CA VAL A 489 -5.53 -16.67 -0.30
C VAL A 489 -5.18 -17.14 1.12
N ALA A 490 -4.06 -16.65 1.68
CA ALA A 490 -3.68 -17.00 3.04
C ALA A 490 -4.71 -16.53 4.08
N ALA A 491 -5.23 -15.30 3.92
CA ALA A 491 -6.19 -14.71 4.85
C ALA A 491 -7.55 -15.43 4.81
N LEU A 492 -8.06 -15.75 3.61
CA LEU A 492 -9.32 -16.47 3.43
C LEU A 492 -9.21 -17.91 3.96
N ALA A 493 -8.09 -18.59 3.73
CA ALA A 493 -7.85 -19.92 4.26
C ALA A 493 -7.80 -19.93 5.80
N ASP A 494 -7.08 -18.98 6.42
CA ASP A 494 -7.04 -18.80 7.87
C ASP A 494 -8.44 -18.47 8.43
N ALA A 495 -9.18 -17.56 7.77
CA ALA A 495 -10.54 -17.18 8.17
C ALA A 495 -11.51 -18.37 8.07
N GLY A 496 -11.45 -19.15 6.98
CA GLY A 496 -12.28 -20.32 6.81
C GLY A 496 -12.07 -21.38 7.91
N ALA A 497 -10.82 -21.60 8.31
CA ALA A 497 -10.48 -22.54 9.37
C ALA A 497 -10.90 -22.04 10.77
N VAL A 498 -10.67 -20.76 11.08
CA VAL A 498 -10.90 -20.21 12.43
C VAL A 498 -12.38 -19.88 12.67
N LEU A 499 -13.07 -19.37 11.64
CA LEU A 499 -14.49 -19.01 11.73
C LEU A 499 -15.44 -20.18 11.40
N ALA A 500 -14.90 -21.37 11.15
CA ALA A 500 -15.66 -22.56 10.72
C ALA A 500 -16.49 -22.31 9.44
N ARG A 501 -15.90 -21.62 8.46
CA ARG A 501 -16.51 -21.22 7.18
C ARG A 501 -15.80 -21.91 6.00
N PRO A 502 -16.12 -23.19 5.69
CA PRO A 502 -15.41 -23.97 4.66
C PRO A 502 -15.52 -23.36 3.26
N GLU A 503 -16.55 -22.55 2.98
CA GLU A 503 -16.71 -21.84 1.71
C GLU A 503 -15.59 -20.81 1.46
N LEU A 504 -15.00 -20.23 2.50
CA LEU A 504 -13.84 -19.34 2.39
C LEU A 504 -12.58 -20.10 2.00
N VAL A 505 -12.43 -21.34 2.52
CA VAL A 505 -11.34 -22.24 2.12
C VAL A 505 -11.47 -22.60 0.64
N ALA A 506 -12.65 -23.00 0.20
CA ALA A 506 -12.92 -23.34 -1.19
C ALA A 506 -12.70 -22.13 -2.14
N ALA A 507 -13.04 -20.92 -1.70
CA ALA A 507 -12.72 -19.70 -2.43
C ALA A 507 -11.21 -19.47 -2.53
N ALA A 508 -10.46 -19.65 -1.43
CA ALA A 508 -9.00 -19.53 -1.41
C ALA A 508 -8.33 -20.52 -2.37
N GLU A 509 -8.82 -21.76 -2.44
CA GLU A 509 -8.33 -22.78 -3.37
C GLU A 509 -8.56 -22.38 -4.83
N ARG A 510 -9.76 -21.94 -5.21
CA ARG A 510 -10.05 -21.48 -6.57
C ARG A 510 -9.19 -20.27 -6.98
N ILE A 511 -8.96 -19.34 -6.06
CA ILE A 511 -8.11 -18.17 -6.31
C ILE A 511 -6.63 -18.57 -6.43
N ALA A 512 -6.17 -19.56 -5.66
CA ALA A 512 -4.83 -20.12 -5.79
C ALA A 512 -4.63 -20.82 -7.15
N ASP A 513 -5.62 -21.59 -7.60
CA ASP A 513 -5.64 -22.23 -8.93
C ASP A 513 -5.56 -21.19 -10.07
N TYR A 514 -6.19 -20.02 -9.88
CA TYR A 514 -6.05 -18.92 -10.85
C TYR A 514 -4.61 -18.43 -10.93
N LEU A 515 -3.93 -18.23 -9.79
CA LEU A 515 -2.52 -17.81 -9.77
C LEU A 515 -1.63 -18.83 -10.49
N GLU A 516 -1.86 -20.11 -10.29
CA GLU A 516 -1.11 -21.16 -10.99
C GLU A 516 -1.34 -21.12 -12.49
N ARG A 517 -2.57 -21.12 -12.93
CA ARG A 517 -2.90 -21.20 -14.36
C ARG A 517 -2.56 -19.93 -15.14
N VAL A 518 -2.75 -18.76 -14.52
CA VAL A 518 -2.63 -17.47 -15.22
C VAL A 518 -1.29 -16.82 -14.99
N HIS A 519 -0.78 -16.83 -13.76
CA HIS A 519 0.44 -16.09 -13.42
C HIS A 519 1.72 -16.90 -13.48
N TRP A 520 1.62 -18.24 -13.26
CA TRP A 520 2.79 -19.09 -13.31
C TRP A 520 3.23 -19.38 -14.75
N ARG A 521 4.52 -19.17 -15.02
CA ARG A 521 5.14 -19.53 -16.30
C ARG A 521 6.24 -20.55 -16.02
N PRO A 522 6.01 -21.85 -16.36
CA PRO A 522 7.06 -22.85 -16.25
C PRO A 522 8.21 -22.52 -17.21
N ALA A 523 9.44 -22.83 -16.82
CA ALA A 523 10.60 -22.78 -17.69
C ALA A 523 10.98 -24.21 -18.08
N ALA A 524 11.48 -24.41 -19.29
CA ALA A 524 11.95 -25.72 -19.76
C ALA A 524 13.18 -26.16 -18.96
N ASP A 525 14.10 -25.22 -18.71
CA ASP A 525 15.34 -25.44 -17.97
C ASP A 525 15.46 -24.35 -16.88
N GLY A 526 15.17 -24.73 -15.62
CA GLY A 526 15.34 -23.85 -14.46
C GLY A 526 14.05 -23.49 -13.74
N PRO A 527 14.11 -22.56 -12.76
CA PRO A 527 12.93 -22.13 -12.01
C PRO A 527 11.98 -21.36 -12.93
N GLY A 528 10.70 -21.71 -12.89
CA GLY A 528 9.64 -20.95 -13.56
C GLY A 528 9.52 -19.52 -13.00
N ARG A 529 8.71 -18.69 -13.64
CA ARG A 529 8.49 -17.30 -13.26
C ARG A 529 7.04 -17.07 -12.87
N LEU A 530 6.82 -16.32 -11.79
CA LEU A 530 5.52 -15.81 -11.42
C LEU A 530 5.35 -14.41 -12.03
N MET A 531 4.37 -14.23 -12.91
CA MET A 531 4.03 -12.93 -13.48
C MET A 531 3.34 -12.06 -12.43
N ARG A 532 3.67 -10.76 -12.41
CA ARG A 532 3.16 -9.87 -11.38
C ARG A 532 1.68 -9.56 -11.52
N VAL A 533 1.23 -9.21 -12.72
CA VAL A 533 -0.12 -8.67 -12.96
C VAL A 533 -0.80 -9.41 -14.10
N SER A 534 -2.11 -9.61 -13.98
CA SER A 534 -2.96 -10.02 -15.10
C SER A 534 -4.16 -9.08 -15.25
N HIS A 535 -4.60 -8.92 -16.49
CA HIS A 535 -5.81 -8.22 -16.89
C HIS A 535 -6.66 -9.18 -17.72
N GLU A 536 -7.97 -9.24 -17.43
CA GLU A 536 -8.92 -10.09 -18.18
C GLU A 536 -8.45 -11.55 -18.35
N GLY A 537 -7.84 -12.11 -17.30
CA GLY A 537 -7.34 -13.49 -17.33
C GLY A 537 -6.02 -13.70 -18.08
N VAL A 538 -5.34 -12.64 -18.50
CA VAL A 538 -4.05 -12.72 -19.22
C VAL A 538 -2.96 -12.01 -18.46
N ALA A 539 -1.96 -12.78 -17.97
CA ALA A 539 -0.77 -12.20 -17.35
C ALA A 539 0.22 -11.72 -18.42
N ARG A 540 0.67 -10.48 -18.31
CA ARG A 540 1.55 -9.80 -19.27
C ARG A 540 2.69 -9.06 -18.57
N GLY A 541 3.73 -8.74 -19.32
CA GLY A 541 4.77 -7.77 -19.04
C GLY A 541 5.77 -8.24 -17.98
N ILE A 542 5.59 -7.82 -16.74
CA ILE A 542 6.62 -7.83 -15.71
C ILE A 542 6.73 -9.21 -15.06
N GLY A 543 7.93 -9.79 -15.06
CA GLY A 543 8.26 -10.97 -14.26
C GLY A 543 8.16 -10.66 -12.76
N GLY A 544 7.98 -11.70 -11.94
CA GLY A 544 7.82 -11.55 -10.50
C GLY A 544 8.92 -10.76 -9.85
N LEU A 545 8.55 -9.64 -9.22
CA LEU A 545 9.40 -8.88 -8.34
C LEU A 545 9.46 -9.54 -6.96
N LEU A 546 10.42 -9.17 -6.12
CA LEU A 546 10.60 -9.75 -4.80
C LEU A 546 9.31 -9.73 -3.95
N GLY A 547 8.54 -8.64 -3.99
CA GLY A 547 7.25 -8.50 -3.31
C GLY A 547 6.15 -9.41 -3.87
N THR A 548 6.25 -9.89 -5.11
CA THR A 548 5.30 -10.82 -5.72
C THR A 548 5.59 -12.27 -5.31
N THR A 549 6.85 -12.66 -5.40
CA THR A 549 7.30 -14.05 -5.20
C THR A 549 7.16 -14.57 -3.75
N PRO A 550 7.50 -13.79 -2.69
CA PRO A 550 7.34 -14.26 -1.31
C PRO A 550 5.89 -14.37 -0.83
N CYS A 551 4.98 -13.54 -1.36
CA CYS A 551 3.59 -13.54 -0.91
C CYS A 551 2.77 -14.69 -1.48
N ALA A 552 2.91 -14.97 -2.77
CA ALA A 552 2.12 -16.01 -3.44
C ALA A 552 2.40 -17.42 -2.89
N PRO A 553 3.68 -17.88 -2.71
CA PRO A 553 3.95 -19.19 -2.13
C PRO A 553 3.45 -19.36 -0.69
N LYS A 554 3.45 -18.30 0.12
CA LYS A 554 2.91 -18.34 1.49
C LYS A 554 1.41 -18.61 1.50
N GLY A 555 0.66 -17.97 0.59
CA GLY A 555 -0.76 -18.20 0.42
C GLY A 555 -1.05 -19.64 0.02
N CYS A 556 -0.40 -20.12 -1.03
CA CYS A 556 -0.58 -21.47 -1.54
C CYS A 556 -0.19 -22.57 -0.54
N SER A 557 0.96 -22.42 0.15
CA SER A 557 1.38 -23.42 1.14
C SER A 557 0.48 -23.47 2.37
N ARG A 558 -0.28 -22.41 2.64
CA ARG A 558 -1.19 -22.38 3.78
C ARG A 558 -2.53 -23.04 3.44
N SER A 559 -3.08 -22.82 2.25
CA SER A 559 -4.28 -23.53 1.80
C SER A 559 -4.07 -25.04 1.75
N MET A 560 -2.86 -25.50 1.39
CA MET A 560 -2.51 -26.93 1.36
C MET A 560 -2.33 -27.60 2.75
N ARG A 561 -2.18 -26.83 3.81
CA ARG A 561 -2.01 -27.35 5.19
C ARG A 561 -3.34 -27.51 5.94
N LEU A 562 -4.46 -27.21 5.32
CA LEU A 562 -5.76 -27.38 5.95
C LEU A 562 -6.17 -28.86 5.99
N PRO A 563 -6.76 -29.34 7.10
CA PRO A 563 -7.25 -30.72 7.20
C PRO A 563 -8.29 -31.00 6.13
N GLY A 564 -8.07 -32.02 5.30
CA GLY A 564 -8.99 -32.46 4.25
C GLY A 564 -8.59 -32.09 2.82
N THR A 565 -7.54 -31.35 2.60
CA THR A 565 -6.99 -31.12 1.26
C THR A 565 -6.24 -32.39 0.80
N PRO A 566 -6.54 -32.99 -0.38
CA PRO A 566 -5.79 -34.15 -0.86
C PRO A 566 -4.32 -33.76 -1.05
N ALA A 567 -3.41 -34.54 -0.46
CA ALA A 567 -1.97 -34.43 -0.70
C ALA A 567 -1.70 -34.92 -2.14
N GLY A 568 -1.83 -34.02 -3.13
CA GLY A 568 -1.69 -34.47 -4.50
C GLY A 568 -1.73 -33.44 -5.60
N THR A 569 -2.07 -32.19 -5.34
CA THR A 569 -1.93 -31.14 -6.34
C THR A 569 -0.51 -30.62 -6.30
N GLY A 570 0.28 -31.04 -7.28
CA GLY A 570 1.72 -30.86 -7.30
C GLY A 570 2.20 -29.43 -7.54
N TRP A 571 2.12 -28.58 -6.53
CA TRP A 571 2.97 -27.41 -6.50
C TRP A 571 4.41 -27.86 -6.30
N PRO A 572 5.37 -27.43 -7.12
CA PRO A 572 6.77 -27.71 -6.85
C PRO A 572 7.12 -27.19 -5.46
N ARG A 573 7.93 -27.97 -4.73
CA ARG A 573 8.47 -27.59 -3.41
C ARG A 573 8.97 -26.15 -3.39
N PRO A 574 8.98 -25.48 -2.22
CA PRO A 574 9.17 -24.03 -2.13
C PRO A 574 10.32 -23.56 -3.01
N PHE A 575 10.09 -22.54 -3.79
CA PHE A 575 10.96 -21.94 -4.81
C PHE A 575 12.35 -21.50 -4.34
N TRP A 576 12.67 -21.71 -3.08
CA TRP A 576 13.94 -21.35 -2.51
C TRP A 576 14.55 -22.55 -1.77
N THR A 577 15.19 -23.43 -2.52
CA THR A 577 16.35 -24.17 -2.03
C THR A 577 17.56 -23.39 -2.49
N PRO A 578 18.48 -22.98 -1.58
CA PRO A 578 19.79 -22.51 -2.02
C PRO A 578 20.44 -23.63 -2.84
N PRO A 579 21.19 -23.31 -3.92
CA PRO A 579 21.82 -24.34 -4.72
C PRO A 579 22.71 -25.20 -3.81
N ALA A 580 22.35 -26.47 -3.67
CA ALA A 580 23.20 -27.45 -3.02
C ALA A 580 24.40 -27.67 -3.94
N GLY A 581 25.59 -27.28 -3.47
CA GLY A 581 26.84 -27.75 -4.00
C GLY A 581 27.37 -27.04 -5.25
N GLY A 582 27.76 -25.77 -5.13
CA GLY A 582 28.84 -25.21 -5.92
C GLY A 582 30.16 -25.64 -5.27
N SER A 583 30.89 -26.56 -5.88
CA SER A 583 32.23 -26.93 -5.53
C SER A 583 33.10 -25.67 -5.39
N ARG A 584 33.70 -25.50 -4.20
CA ARG A 584 34.72 -24.49 -3.94
C ARG A 584 35.88 -24.70 -4.95
N PRO A 585 36.34 -23.64 -5.63
CA PRO A 585 37.64 -23.73 -6.28
C PRO A 585 38.70 -23.80 -5.19
N THR A 586 39.51 -24.85 -5.22
CA THR A 586 40.72 -25.02 -4.44
C THR A 586 41.64 -23.83 -4.67
N ALA A 587 41.94 -23.08 -3.65
CA ALA A 587 42.96 -22.03 -3.67
C ALA A 587 44.34 -22.67 -3.91
N ALA A 588 44.91 -22.38 -5.09
CA ALA A 588 46.33 -22.62 -5.32
C ALA A 588 47.15 -21.63 -4.51
N SER A 589 47.98 -22.16 -3.64
CA SER A 589 49.02 -21.45 -2.91
C SER A 589 50.06 -20.90 -3.86
N GLY A 590 50.09 -19.57 -4.01
CA GLY A 590 51.13 -18.83 -4.70
C GLY A 590 51.75 -17.81 -3.75
N THR A 591 52.86 -18.15 -3.18
CA THR A 591 53.78 -17.26 -2.46
C THR A 591 54.29 -16.16 -3.37
N LEU A 592 54.05 -14.88 -3.04
CA LEU A 592 54.89 -13.78 -3.47
C LEU A 592 55.21 -12.82 -2.35
N ARG A 593 56.52 -12.64 -2.19
CA ARG A 593 57.23 -11.76 -1.24
C ARG A 593 57.04 -10.27 -1.61
N GLY A 594 57.17 -9.41 -0.59
CA GLY A 594 57.83 -8.11 -0.72
C GLY A 594 56.95 -6.90 -0.44
N SER A 595 57.19 -6.29 0.71
CA SER A 595 56.79 -4.94 1.19
C SER A 595 57.17 -3.82 0.19
N PRO A 596 56.73 -2.55 0.38
CA PRO A 596 56.99 -1.79 1.59
C PRO A 596 55.88 -0.85 2.10
N ARG A 597 56.03 -0.49 3.34
CA ARG A 597 55.32 0.53 4.12
C ARG A 597 55.24 1.88 3.41
N ARG A 598 54.03 2.51 3.42
CA ARG A 598 53.94 3.96 3.31
C ARG A 598 53.02 4.52 4.42
N SER A 599 53.56 5.57 4.97
CA SER A 599 53.26 6.42 6.09
C SER A 599 51.82 7.00 6.11
N ARG A 600 51.25 7.07 7.30
CA ARG A 600 50.11 7.87 7.72
C ARG A 600 50.37 9.37 7.53
N PRO A 601 49.40 10.19 7.10
CA PRO A 601 49.35 11.59 7.41
C PRO A 601 48.42 11.88 8.61
N PRO A 602 48.54 13.09 9.24
CA PRO A 602 48.13 13.34 10.62
C PRO A 602 46.68 13.75 10.79
N ARG A 603 46.18 13.52 11.99
CA ARG A 603 44.91 14.01 12.51
C ARG A 603 44.86 15.55 12.41
N ALA A 604 43.82 16.11 11.82
CA ALA A 604 43.41 17.50 11.96
C ALA A 604 42.14 17.59 12.83
N ALA A 605 42.15 18.63 13.65
CA ALA A 605 41.32 18.87 14.81
C ALA A 605 39.82 19.03 14.52
N ALA A 606 39.02 18.52 15.46
CA ALA A 606 37.62 18.85 15.66
C ALA A 606 37.51 20.33 16.10
N THR A 607 36.77 21.14 15.33
CA THR A 607 36.28 22.45 15.81
C THR A 607 34.76 22.33 16.02
N ALA A 608 34.39 22.64 17.25
CA ALA A 608 33.06 22.74 17.79
C ALA A 608 32.20 23.72 16.96
N TRP A 609 31.02 23.27 16.55
CA TRP A 609 29.94 24.21 16.14
C TRP A 609 28.96 24.40 17.29
N ASN A 610 28.90 25.67 17.67
CA ASN A 610 28.18 26.21 18.80
C ASN A 610 26.67 26.20 18.57
N ARG A 611 25.96 25.81 19.60
CA ARG A 611 24.50 25.95 19.71
C ARG A 611 24.14 27.44 19.77
N SER A 612 23.23 27.89 18.94
CA SER A 612 22.21 28.89 19.30
C SER A 612 21.45 29.31 18.02
N THR A 613 20.24 28.89 17.90
CA THR A 613 18.99 29.58 17.53
C THR A 613 17.95 28.54 17.16
N ALA A 614 17.25 28.06 18.18
CA ALA A 614 16.02 27.28 17.99
C ALA A 614 14.91 28.29 17.63
N LEU A 615 14.40 28.20 16.41
CA LEU A 615 13.07 28.74 16.06
C LEU A 615 12.01 27.81 16.65
N PRO A 616 10.89 28.35 17.18
CA PRO A 616 9.81 27.54 17.72
C PRO A 616 9.16 26.70 16.61
N PRO A 617 8.59 25.50 16.92
CA PRO A 617 7.94 24.65 15.94
C PRO A 617 6.76 25.39 15.31
N ALA A 618 6.74 25.43 13.99
CA ALA A 618 5.61 25.93 13.22
C ALA A 618 4.36 25.11 13.54
N ALA A 619 3.25 25.79 13.83
CA ALA A 619 1.96 25.17 14.01
C ALA A 619 1.59 24.35 12.75
N PRO A 620 0.91 23.17 12.91
CA PRO A 620 0.52 22.37 11.76
C PRO A 620 -0.42 23.17 10.85
N PRO A 621 -0.29 23.05 9.52
CA PRO A 621 -1.15 23.75 8.58
C PRO A 621 -2.59 23.27 8.75
N ARG A 622 -3.49 24.21 9.05
CA ARG A 622 -4.93 23.99 8.94
C ARG A 622 -5.26 23.96 7.45
N TRP A 623 -5.72 22.81 6.98
CA TRP A 623 -6.25 22.66 5.63
C TRP A 623 -7.53 23.49 5.50
N PRO A 624 -7.66 24.35 4.50
CA PRO A 624 -8.97 24.91 4.17
C PRO A 624 -9.79 23.79 3.51
N VAL A 625 -10.92 23.47 4.12
CA VAL A 625 -11.99 22.71 3.50
C VAL A 625 -12.55 23.61 2.40
N PRO A 626 -12.55 23.21 1.12
CA PRO A 626 -13.29 23.96 0.11
C PRO A 626 -14.79 23.84 0.39
N CYS A 627 -15.47 24.98 0.34
CA CYS A 627 -16.92 25.08 0.36
C CYS A 627 -17.54 24.43 -0.88
#